data_d653b798a362b374653428e99b0c45bd
#
_entry.id   d653b798a362b374653428e99b0c45bd
#
_cell.length_a   1.000
_cell.length_b   1.000
_cell.length_c   1.000
_cell.angle_alpha   90.00
_cell.angle_beta   90.00
_cell.angle_gamma   90.00
#
_symmetry.space_group_name_H-M   'P 1'
#
loop_
_entity.id
_entity.type
_entity.pdbx_description
1 polymer ?
#
loop_
_entity_poly.entity_id
_entity_poly.type
_entity_poly.pdbx_seq_one_letter_code
_entity_poly.pdbx_strand_id
1 'polypeptide(L)'
;MTNVDLSAESAAAGGSPSLKGYLAVPEGEGPFPGVVMIHEAFGLDDQTRRHADRLAKAGYLTLAVDLYSDGGPRRCLVGTMRAMAARTGLPFIDIATARTWLAKSDLGNGRTGVIGFCMGGGFALLTARDGFDAASVNYGRLPGKQQQDLVEALRGSCPIVANYGGADRSLKGAAGRLEAALDQLGIEHSVKEFPGAGHAFLNDEEMGPVLLSPLMRVMGVGPDPESAPEAWQRIVDFFARHLKEEDPTAQSSAP
;
A
#
# COMPACT_ATOMS: atom_id res chain seq x y z
N MET A 1 -17.63 9.06 1.23
CA MET A 1 -16.28 9.67 1.16
C MET A 1 -16.15 10.67 2.31
N THR A 2 -15.28 10.43 3.27
CA THR A 2 -15.22 11.23 4.50
C THR A 2 -13.79 11.31 5.01
N ASN A 3 -13.38 12.48 5.50
CA ASN A 3 -12.16 12.59 6.28
C ASN A 3 -12.40 11.96 7.65
N VAL A 4 -11.46 11.14 8.10
CA VAL A 4 -11.50 10.45 9.40
C VAL A 4 -10.40 11.02 10.27
N ASP A 5 -10.70 11.26 11.53
CA ASP A 5 -9.74 11.63 12.56
C ASP A 5 -9.40 10.37 13.38
N LEU A 6 -8.14 9.99 13.36
CA LEU A 6 -7.58 8.84 14.06
C LEU A 6 -6.61 9.27 15.16
N SER A 7 -6.62 10.56 15.51
CA SER A 7 -5.64 11.15 16.42
C SER A 7 -5.67 10.53 17.83
N ALA A 8 -6.87 10.23 18.33
CA ALA A 8 -7.02 9.64 19.65
C ALA A 8 -6.47 8.20 19.70
N GLU A 9 -6.81 7.37 18.72
CA GLU A 9 -6.36 5.98 18.62
C GLU A 9 -4.86 5.91 18.38
N SER A 10 -4.34 6.76 17.50
CA SER A 10 -2.91 6.81 17.18
C SER A 10 -2.09 7.29 18.36
N ALA A 11 -2.50 8.38 19.03
CA ALA A 11 -1.82 8.87 20.22
C ALA A 11 -1.82 7.83 21.36
N ALA A 12 -2.94 7.12 21.58
CA ALA A 12 -3.02 6.06 22.58
C ALA A 12 -2.08 4.88 22.25
N ALA A 13 -1.79 4.62 20.98
CA ALA A 13 -0.83 3.62 20.53
C ALA A 13 0.63 4.13 20.51
N GLY A 14 0.87 5.41 20.78
CA GLY A 14 2.19 6.05 20.70
C GLY A 14 2.56 6.52 19.30
N GLY A 15 1.59 6.65 18.40
CA GLY A 15 1.72 7.17 17.04
C GLY A 15 1.52 8.69 16.97
N SER A 16 1.20 9.18 15.75
CA SER A 16 1.00 10.60 15.49
C SER A 16 -0.19 11.18 16.24
N PRO A 17 -0.03 12.27 16.98
CA PRO A 17 -1.12 12.89 17.77
C PRO A 17 -2.18 13.59 16.90
N SER A 18 -1.93 13.76 15.62
CA SER A 18 -2.83 14.43 14.67
C SER A 18 -3.24 13.52 13.49
N LEU A 19 -3.10 12.20 13.64
CA LEU A 19 -3.34 11.26 12.55
C LEU A 19 -4.72 11.42 11.93
N LYS A 20 -4.75 11.58 10.61
CA LYS A 20 -5.96 11.68 9.78
C LYS A 20 -5.90 10.72 8.62
N GLY A 21 -7.05 10.51 8.00
CA GLY A 21 -7.15 9.71 6.79
C GLY A 21 -8.35 10.10 5.95
N TYR A 22 -8.40 9.54 4.75
CA TYR A 22 -9.53 9.63 3.83
C TYR A 22 -10.18 8.26 3.71
N LEU A 23 -11.46 8.16 4.09
CA LEU A 23 -12.23 6.94 4.02
C LEU A 23 -13.12 6.92 2.77
N ALA A 24 -12.88 5.99 1.89
CA ALA A 24 -13.72 5.65 0.77
C ALA A 24 -14.55 4.40 1.10
N VAL A 25 -15.89 4.56 1.09
CA VAL A 25 -16.84 3.50 1.45
C VAL A 25 -17.45 2.95 0.18
N PRO A 26 -17.50 1.61 0.00
CA PRO A 26 -18.21 0.98 -1.11
C PRO A 26 -19.70 1.30 -1.12
N GLU A 27 -20.33 1.18 -2.29
CA GLU A 27 -21.77 1.19 -2.42
C GLU A 27 -22.38 -0.15 -1.97
N GLY A 28 -23.60 -0.11 -1.43
CA GLY A 28 -24.33 -1.31 -0.99
C GLY A 28 -24.24 -1.58 0.51
N GLU A 29 -24.70 -2.77 0.90
CA GLU A 29 -24.69 -3.22 2.29
C GLU A 29 -23.44 -4.07 2.55
N GLY A 30 -22.66 -3.72 3.61
CA GLY A 30 -21.50 -4.50 4.04
C GLY A 30 -21.89 -5.87 4.64
N PRO A 31 -20.96 -6.57 5.28
CA PRO A 31 -19.62 -6.07 5.62
C PRO A 31 -18.62 -6.14 4.46
N PHE A 32 -17.72 -5.16 4.41
CA PHE A 32 -16.69 -5.03 3.37
C PHE A 32 -15.30 -5.40 3.86
N PRO A 33 -14.42 -5.99 3.04
CA PRO A 33 -13.01 -6.12 3.40
C PRO A 33 -12.36 -4.74 3.46
N GLY A 34 -11.53 -4.52 4.50
CA GLY A 34 -10.81 -3.28 4.71
C GLY A 34 -9.50 -3.23 3.94
N VAL A 35 -9.13 -2.04 3.45
CA VAL A 35 -7.80 -1.82 2.84
C VAL A 35 -7.19 -0.53 3.40
N VAL A 36 -6.03 -0.65 4.05
CA VAL A 36 -5.21 0.51 4.41
C VAL A 36 -4.39 0.91 3.18
N MET A 37 -4.55 2.16 2.74
CA MET A 37 -3.80 2.71 1.60
C MET A 37 -2.74 3.69 2.09
N ILE A 38 -1.51 3.52 1.58
CA ILE A 38 -0.36 4.37 1.94
C ILE A 38 0.05 5.18 0.71
N HIS A 39 0.02 6.50 0.88
CA HIS A 39 0.30 7.48 -0.18
C HIS A 39 1.76 7.49 -0.64
N GLU A 40 2.00 8.14 -1.77
CA GLU A 40 3.32 8.43 -2.29
C GLU A 40 4.04 9.54 -1.48
N ALA A 41 5.22 9.95 -1.93
CA ALA A 41 6.03 10.96 -1.23
C ALA A 41 5.39 12.35 -1.14
N PHE A 42 4.31 12.62 -1.89
CA PHE A 42 3.61 13.91 -1.89
C PHE A 42 2.53 14.06 -0.81
N GLY A 43 2.20 12.97 -0.09
CA GLY A 43 1.18 12.96 0.95
C GLY A 43 -0.19 12.49 0.45
N LEU A 44 -1.21 12.70 1.26
CA LEU A 44 -2.61 12.36 0.95
C LEU A 44 -3.21 13.39 -0.03
N ASP A 45 -2.84 13.26 -1.28
CA ASP A 45 -3.26 14.12 -2.40
C ASP A 45 -4.53 13.60 -3.12
N ASP A 46 -4.96 14.30 -4.15
CA ASP A 46 -6.14 13.91 -4.94
C ASP A 46 -5.90 12.61 -5.73
N GLN A 47 -4.66 12.29 -6.10
CA GLN A 47 -4.33 11.03 -6.74
C GLN A 47 -4.56 9.85 -5.79
N THR A 48 -4.09 9.96 -4.56
CA THR A 48 -4.32 8.96 -3.50
C THR A 48 -5.81 8.78 -3.22
N ARG A 49 -6.58 9.87 -3.19
CA ARG A 49 -8.04 9.83 -3.01
C ARG A 49 -8.73 9.09 -4.17
N ARG A 50 -8.36 9.36 -5.43
CA ARG A 50 -8.89 8.64 -6.59
C ARG A 50 -8.57 7.14 -6.54
N HIS A 51 -7.38 6.78 -6.08
CA HIS A 51 -7.03 5.37 -5.87
C HIS A 51 -7.89 4.70 -4.80
N ALA A 52 -8.14 5.39 -3.68
CA ALA A 52 -9.04 4.90 -2.63
C ALA A 52 -10.48 4.72 -3.14
N ASP A 53 -10.99 5.70 -3.92
CA ASP A 53 -12.31 5.62 -4.54
C ASP A 53 -12.42 4.49 -5.56
N ARG A 54 -11.32 4.20 -6.29
CA ARG A 54 -11.26 3.07 -7.22
C ARG A 54 -11.40 1.74 -6.48
N LEU A 55 -10.74 1.56 -5.34
CA LEU A 55 -10.90 0.37 -4.52
C LEU A 55 -12.27 0.29 -3.87
N ALA A 56 -12.84 1.41 -3.44
CA ALA A 56 -14.22 1.43 -2.93
C ALA A 56 -15.23 0.99 -3.99
N LYS A 57 -15.10 1.46 -5.24
CA LYS A 57 -15.91 0.96 -6.37
C LYS A 57 -15.73 -0.53 -6.65
N ALA A 58 -14.57 -1.09 -6.31
CA ALA A 58 -14.31 -2.52 -6.38
C ALA A 58 -14.79 -3.30 -5.14
N GLY A 59 -15.41 -2.62 -4.16
CA GLY A 59 -16.04 -3.21 -2.98
C GLY A 59 -15.10 -3.36 -1.78
N TYR A 60 -14.08 -2.50 -1.64
CA TYR A 60 -13.17 -2.47 -0.48
C TYR A 60 -13.36 -1.21 0.34
N LEU A 61 -13.60 -1.35 1.66
CA LEU A 61 -13.61 -0.23 2.60
C LEU A 61 -12.17 0.29 2.73
N THR A 62 -11.86 1.42 2.05
CA THR A 62 -10.48 1.87 1.89
C THR A 62 -10.19 3.10 2.74
N LEU A 63 -9.20 2.97 3.62
CA LEU A 63 -8.70 4.07 4.46
C LEU A 63 -7.30 4.48 3.98
N ALA A 64 -7.23 5.61 3.28
CA ALA A 64 -5.96 6.23 2.92
C ALA A 64 -5.45 7.04 4.12
N VAL A 65 -4.38 6.55 4.77
CA VAL A 65 -3.80 7.18 5.95
C VAL A 65 -2.84 8.30 5.56
N ASP A 66 -2.92 9.45 6.24
CA ASP A 66 -2.03 10.59 6.01
C ASP A 66 -0.84 10.55 6.98
N LEU A 67 0.26 9.95 6.54
CA LEU A 67 1.52 9.88 7.30
C LEU A 67 2.20 11.25 7.49
N TYR A 68 1.61 12.31 6.94
CA TYR A 68 2.10 13.68 7.06
C TYR A 68 1.16 14.59 7.85
N SER A 69 0.22 14.01 8.60
CA SER A 69 -0.77 14.74 9.41
C SER A 69 -0.16 15.76 10.37
N ASP A 70 1.07 15.52 10.87
CA ASP A 70 1.76 16.39 11.87
C ASP A 70 2.50 17.59 11.26
N GLY A 71 2.23 17.96 10.00
CA GLY A 71 2.84 19.19 9.45
C GLY A 71 3.05 19.21 7.95
N GLY A 72 2.46 18.24 7.24
CA GLY A 72 2.50 18.16 5.79
C GLY A 72 3.83 17.63 5.22
N PRO A 73 3.89 17.45 3.88
CA PRO A 73 5.02 16.79 3.22
C PRO A 73 6.37 17.45 3.48
N ARG A 74 6.42 18.78 3.51
CA ARG A 74 7.68 19.53 3.70
C ARG A 74 8.35 19.26 5.05
N ARG A 75 7.56 19.03 6.08
CA ARG A 75 8.04 18.79 7.44
C ARG A 75 8.27 17.29 7.70
N CYS A 76 7.37 16.43 7.21
CA CYS A 76 7.31 15.03 7.61
C CYS A 76 8.13 14.10 6.69
N LEU A 77 8.31 14.41 5.39
CA LEU A 77 8.91 13.51 4.40
C LEU A 77 10.25 12.89 4.87
N VAL A 78 11.18 13.73 5.34
CA VAL A 78 12.52 13.25 5.75
C VAL A 78 12.42 12.31 6.95
N GLY A 79 11.57 12.65 7.93
CA GLY A 79 11.32 11.81 9.11
C GLY A 79 10.69 10.47 8.72
N THR A 80 9.70 10.49 7.85
CA THR A 80 9.00 9.30 7.33
C THR A 80 9.97 8.39 6.55
N MET A 81 10.82 8.96 5.69
CA MET A 81 11.83 8.19 4.96
C MET A 81 12.89 7.57 5.89
N ARG A 82 13.28 8.28 6.96
CA ARG A 82 14.19 7.74 7.99
C ARG A 82 13.52 6.61 8.76
N ALA A 83 12.25 6.75 9.15
CA ALA A 83 11.48 5.71 9.80
C ALA A 83 11.39 4.46 8.93
N MET A 84 11.11 4.60 7.63
CA MET A 84 11.09 3.49 6.68
C MET A 84 12.45 2.77 6.62
N ALA A 85 13.55 3.53 6.54
CA ALA A 85 14.89 2.94 6.52
C ALA A 85 15.25 2.23 7.85
N ALA A 86 14.81 2.77 8.98
CA ALA A 86 14.98 2.18 10.32
C ALA A 86 14.00 1.04 10.60
N ARG A 87 12.95 0.88 9.79
CA ARG A 87 11.85 -0.09 9.96
C ARG A 87 11.11 0.07 11.29
N THR A 88 10.99 1.29 11.77
CA THR A 88 10.34 1.64 13.05
C THR A 88 9.97 3.12 13.10
N GLY A 89 9.11 3.50 14.04
CA GLY A 89 8.71 4.88 14.28
C GLY A 89 7.24 5.14 13.98
N LEU A 90 6.84 6.42 14.11
CA LEU A 90 5.43 6.84 14.03
C LEU A 90 4.68 6.30 12.81
N PRO A 91 5.21 6.31 11.56
CA PRO A 91 4.48 5.81 10.41
C PRO A 91 4.03 4.34 10.53
N PHE A 92 4.81 3.48 11.17
CA PHE A 92 4.44 2.07 11.38
C PHE A 92 3.31 1.93 12.39
N ILE A 93 3.33 2.75 13.47
CA ILE A 93 2.26 2.79 14.47
C ILE A 93 0.97 3.33 13.84
N ASP A 94 1.06 4.37 13.02
CA ASP A 94 -0.06 4.99 12.32
C ASP A 94 -0.73 4.01 11.34
N ILE A 95 0.06 3.24 10.59
CA ILE A 95 -0.44 2.19 9.69
C ILE A 95 -1.13 1.07 10.49
N ALA A 96 -0.53 0.63 11.60
CA ALA A 96 -1.11 -0.38 12.47
C ALA A 96 -2.41 0.12 13.14
N THR A 97 -2.48 1.40 13.50
CA THR A 97 -3.69 2.06 14.01
C THR A 97 -4.79 2.06 12.96
N ALA A 98 -4.49 2.45 11.72
CA ALA A 98 -5.44 2.44 10.62
C ALA A 98 -5.97 1.02 10.34
N ARG A 99 -5.09 0.01 10.36
CA ARG A 99 -5.49 -1.41 10.24
C ARG A 99 -6.46 -1.81 11.35
N THR A 100 -6.11 -1.51 12.60
CA THR A 100 -6.93 -1.86 13.77
C THR A 100 -8.29 -1.19 13.72
N TRP A 101 -8.33 0.07 13.28
CA TRP A 101 -9.57 0.83 13.12
C TRP A 101 -10.49 0.20 12.05
N LEU A 102 -9.94 -0.18 10.88
CA LEU A 102 -10.70 -0.87 9.82
C LEU A 102 -11.20 -2.25 10.27
N ALA A 103 -10.36 -3.04 10.93
CA ALA A 103 -10.72 -4.37 11.40
C ALA A 103 -11.85 -4.36 12.45
N LYS A 104 -12.00 -3.23 13.19
CA LYS A 104 -13.05 -3.02 14.19
C LYS A 104 -14.25 -2.24 13.67
N SER A 105 -14.24 -1.80 12.41
CA SER A 105 -15.34 -1.05 11.81
C SER A 105 -16.58 -1.91 11.67
N ASP A 106 -17.74 -1.38 12.06
CA ASP A 106 -19.05 -2.04 11.86
C ASP A 106 -19.35 -2.28 10.36
N LEU A 107 -18.69 -1.56 9.46
CA LEU A 107 -18.79 -1.75 8.02
C LEU A 107 -17.82 -2.84 7.51
N GLY A 108 -16.89 -3.30 8.33
CA GLY A 108 -15.82 -4.22 7.94
C GLY A 108 -16.18 -5.69 8.18
N ASN A 109 -15.64 -6.60 7.35
CA ASN A 109 -15.72 -8.04 7.56
C ASN A 109 -14.60 -8.59 8.46
N GLY A 110 -13.76 -7.72 9.04
CA GLY A 110 -12.63 -8.08 9.89
C GLY A 110 -11.33 -8.38 9.13
N ARG A 111 -11.37 -8.67 7.83
CA ARG A 111 -10.16 -8.87 7.01
C ARG A 111 -9.59 -7.54 6.53
N THR A 112 -8.28 -7.44 6.52
CA THR A 112 -7.58 -6.19 6.17
C THR A 112 -6.42 -6.42 5.22
N GLY A 113 -6.41 -5.70 4.10
CA GLY A 113 -5.26 -5.59 3.20
C GLY A 113 -4.48 -4.30 3.41
N VAL A 114 -3.26 -4.26 2.90
CA VAL A 114 -2.46 -3.03 2.77
C VAL A 114 -2.06 -2.81 1.32
N ILE A 115 -2.17 -1.59 0.85
CA ILE A 115 -1.70 -1.17 -0.48
C ILE A 115 -0.87 0.10 -0.37
N GLY A 116 0.21 0.18 -1.11
CA GLY A 116 1.02 1.38 -1.15
C GLY A 116 1.68 1.61 -2.49
N PHE A 117 2.03 2.87 -2.74
CA PHE A 117 2.58 3.36 -3.99
C PHE A 117 3.89 4.11 -3.73
N CYS A 118 4.94 3.88 -4.51
CA CYS A 118 6.25 4.52 -4.35
C CYS A 118 6.79 4.35 -2.91
N MET A 119 6.91 5.43 -2.15
CA MET A 119 7.23 5.40 -0.72
C MET A 119 6.24 4.51 0.05
N GLY A 120 4.96 4.69 -0.19
CA GLY A 120 3.90 3.85 0.40
C GLY A 120 4.04 2.38 0.03
N GLY A 121 4.51 2.05 -1.18
CA GLY A 121 4.82 0.68 -1.59
C GLY A 121 5.93 0.05 -0.74
N GLY A 122 6.94 0.85 -0.37
CA GLY A 122 7.97 0.42 0.59
C GLY A 122 7.40 0.14 1.98
N PHE A 123 6.48 0.98 2.47
CA PHE A 123 5.79 0.74 3.74
C PHE A 123 4.87 -0.48 3.67
N ALA A 124 4.07 -0.63 2.60
CA ALA A 124 3.19 -1.79 2.42
C ALA A 124 3.98 -3.11 2.45
N LEU A 125 5.16 -3.13 1.82
CA LEU A 125 6.07 -4.27 1.87
C LEU A 125 6.55 -4.58 3.29
N LEU A 126 6.99 -3.55 4.03
CA LEU A 126 7.55 -3.71 5.37
C LEU A 126 6.49 -4.07 6.42
N THR A 127 5.25 -3.58 6.25
CA THR A 127 4.13 -3.84 7.18
C THR A 127 3.31 -5.09 6.80
N ALA A 128 3.58 -5.74 5.67
CA ALA A 128 2.94 -6.99 5.26
C ALA A 128 3.01 -8.10 6.32
N ARG A 129 4.01 -8.05 7.21
CA ARG A 129 4.19 -8.97 8.35
C ARG A 129 3.41 -8.58 9.61
N ASP A 130 2.75 -7.43 9.63
CA ASP A 130 2.14 -6.84 10.83
C ASP A 130 0.64 -7.16 10.93
N GLY A 131 0.26 -8.37 10.52
CA GLY A 131 -1.07 -8.93 10.71
C GLY A 131 -2.09 -8.51 9.65
N PHE A 132 -1.68 -8.05 8.49
CA PHE A 132 -2.53 -7.92 7.30
C PHE A 132 -2.80 -9.29 6.68
N ASP A 133 -3.94 -9.45 5.98
CA ASP A 133 -4.31 -10.68 5.28
C ASP A 133 -3.77 -10.72 3.85
N ALA A 134 -3.49 -9.57 3.24
CA ALA A 134 -2.84 -9.43 1.94
C ALA A 134 -2.16 -8.08 1.79
N ALA A 135 -1.12 -8.01 0.94
CA ALA A 135 -0.42 -6.77 0.64
C ALA A 135 -0.30 -6.53 -0.87
N SER A 136 -0.45 -5.26 -1.29
CA SER A 136 -0.16 -4.80 -2.65
C SER A 136 0.96 -3.78 -2.65
N VAL A 137 2.06 -4.12 -3.33
CA VAL A 137 3.29 -3.33 -3.39
C VAL A 137 3.46 -2.77 -4.80
N ASN A 138 3.28 -1.46 -4.97
CA ASN A 138 3.35 -0.85 -6.28
C ASN A 138 4.58 0.05 -6.36
N TYR A 139 5.54 -0.34 -7.22
CA TYR A 139 6.84 0.31 -7.41
C TYR A 139 7.48 0.77 -6.09
N GLY A 140 7.36 -0.08 -5.07
CA GLY A 140 7.94 0.16 -3.74
C GLY A 140 9.42 -0.16 -3.68
N ARG A 141 10.19 0.68 -2.99
CA ARG A 141 11.60 0.42 -2.76
C ARG A 141 11.80 -0.76 -1.81
N LEU A 142 12.69 -1.68 -2.20
CA LEU A 142 13.04 -2.82 -1.37
C LEU A 142 13.96 -2.43 -0.20
N PRO A 143 13.78 -3.04 0.98
CA PRO A 143 14.68 -2.85 2.12
C PRO A 143 16.03 -3.52 1.89
N GLY A 144 17.10 -2.87 2.35
CA GLY A 144 18.46 -3.40 2.28
C GLY A 144 19.04 -3.47 0.86
N LYS A 145 20.34 -3.72 0.78
CA LYS A 145 21.04 -3.89 -0.50
C LYS A 145 21.25 -5.36 -0.85
N GLN A 146 21.41 -6.20 0.17
CA GLN A 146 21.64 -7.62 -0.01
C GLN A 146 20.32 -8.40 -0.04
N GLN A 147 20.32 -9.56 -0.69
CA GLN A 147 19.15 -10.44 -0.75
C GLN A 147 18.74 -10.91 0.66
N GLN A 148 19.70 -11.17 1.51
CA GLN A 148 19.44 -11.61 2.88
C GLN A 148 18.70 -10.55 3.71
N ASP A 149 18.99 -9.25 3.52
CA ASP A 149 18.27 -8.17 4.21
C ASP A 149 16.79 -8.16 3.85
N LEU A 150 16.49 -8.46 2.58
CA LEU A 150 15.14 -8.54 2.06
C LEU A 150 14.40 -9.76 2.61
N VAL A 151 15.02 -10.93 2.55
CA VAL A 151 14.45 -12.17 3.12
C VAL A 151 14.11 -11.99 4.59
N GLU A 152 15.02 -11.40 5.38
CA GLU A 152 14.78 -11.16 6.81
C GLU A 152 13.63 -10.17 7.05
N ALA A 153 13.52 -9.12 6.21
CA ALA A 153 12.46 -8.15 6.32
C ALA A 153 11.06 -8.73 6.03
N LEU A 154 10.99 -9.76 5.18
CA LEU A 154 9.74 -10.36 4.71
C LEU A 154 9.28 -11.57 5.52
N ARG A 155 10.06 -12.04 6.50
CA ARG A 155 9.68 -13.17 7.34
C ARG A 155 8.33 -12.94 8.01
N GLY A 156 7.38 -13.86 7.81
CA GLY A 156 6.04 -13.79 8.37
C GLY A 156 5.10 -12.79 7.67
N SER A 157 5.46 -12.32 6.47
CA SER A 157 4.54 -11.51 5.66
C SER A 157 3.34 -12.31 5.19
N CYS A 158 2.20 -11.63 5.05
CA CYS A 158 1.02 -12.14 4.35
C CYS A 158 1.30 -12.34 2.86
N PRO A 159 0.39 -12.93 2.07
CA PRO A 159 0.45 -12.99 0.62
C PRO A 159 0.65 -11.60 -0.02
N ILE A 160 1.48 -11.53 -1.09
CA ILE A 160 1.89 -10.26 -1.70
C ILE A 160 1.62 -10.26 -3.21
N VAL A 161 0.88 -9.25 -3.71
CA VAL A 161 0.91 -8.85 -5.12
C VAL A 161 1.84 -7.66 -5.31
N ALA A 162 2.71 -7.70 -6.31
CA ALA A 162 3.64 -6.60 -6.56
C ALA A 162 3.71 -6.23 -8.03
N ASN A 163 3.75 -4.91 -8.30
CA ASN A 163 3.79 -4.36 -9.65
C ASN A 163 4.95 -3.37 -9.77
N TYR A 164 5.85 -3.62 -10.72
CA TYR A 164 7.03 -2.81 -11.00
C TYR A 164 7.08 -2.38 -12.45
N GLY A 165 7.64 -1.20 -12.73
CA GLY A 165 7.89 -0.74 -14.08
C GLY A 165 9.30 -1.14 -14.54
N GLY A 166 9.42 -1.81 -15.70
CA GLY A 166 10.72 -2.21 -16.26
C GLY A 166 11.55 -1.03 -16.77
N ALA A 167 10.91 0.09 -17.13
CA ALA A 167 11.58 1.33 -17.50
C ALA A 167 11.98 2.20 -16.28
N ASP A 168 11.55 1.83 -15.06
CA ASP A 168 11.95 2.51 -13.83
C ASP A 168 13.40 2.17 -13.46
N ARG A 169 14.30 3.07 -13.84
CA ARG A 169 15.75 2.90 -13.56
C ARG A 169 16.10 2.89 -12.08
N SER A 170 15.26 3.50 -11.23
CA SER A 170 15.49 3.58 -9.78
C SER A 170 15.23 2.26 -9.06
N LEU A 171 14.41 1.38 -9.66
CA LEU A 171 14.00 0.07 -9.14
C LEU A 171 14.43 -1.10 -10.01
N LYS A 172 15.47 -0.90 -10.84
CA LYS A 172 15.99 -1.96 -11.72
C LYS A 172 16.29 -3.25 -10.96
N GLY A 173 15.68 -4.35 -11.40
CA GLY A 173 15.83 -5.68 -10.81
C GLY A 173 15.08 -5.88 -9.48
N ALA A 174 14.26 -4.91 -9.04
CA ALA A 174 13.51 -5.03 -7.79
C ALA A 174 12.48 -6.18 -7.86
N ALA A 175 11.77 -6.32 -8.98
CA ALA A 175 10.79 -7.38 -9.16
C ALA A 175 11.40 -8.77 -8.94
N GLY A 176 12.46 -9.12 -9.67
CA GLY A 176 13.10 -10.44 -9.55
C GLY A 176 13.74 -10.68 -8.17
N ARG A 177 14.28 -9.62 -7.53
CA ARG A 177 14.78 -9.75 -6.14
C ARG A 177 13.67 -10.02 -5.15
N LEU A 178 12.52 -9.36 -5.29
CA LEU A 178 11.36 -9.58 -4.43
C LEU A 178 10.82 -10.98 -4.62
N GLU A 179 10.59 -11.39 -5.87
CA GLU A 179 10.11 -12.74 -6.21
C GLU A 179 10.98 -13.83 -5.60
N ALA A 180 12.31 -13.75 -5.82
CA ALA A 180 13.25 -14.72 -5.26
C ALA A 180 13.24 -14.77 -3.71
N ALA A 181 12.99 -13.64 -3.03
CA ALA A 181 12.89 -13.63 -1.57
C ALA A 181 11.58 -14.26 -1.07
N LEU A 182 10.47 -14.01 -1.77
CA LEU A 182 9.16 -14.59 -1.45
C LEU A 182 9.15 -16.10 -1.72
N ASP A 183 9.73 -16.55 -2.84
CA ASP A 183 9.95 -17.99 -3.14
C ASP A 183 10.74 -18.68 -2.03
N GLN A 184 11.86 -18.09 -1.61
CA GLN A 184 12.71 -18.64 -0.54
C GLN A 184 11.96 -18.80 0.78
N LEU A 185 10.98 -17.92 1.05
CA LEU A 185 10.17 -17.94 2.27
C LEU A 185 8.90 -18.78 2.14
N GLY A 186 8.55 -19.25 0.94
CA GLY A 186 7.29 -19.96 0.66
C GLY A 186 6.06 -19.08 0.85
N ILE A 187 6.20 -17.76 0.68
CA ILE A 187 5.09 -16.81 0.79
C ILE A 187 4.34 -16.77 -0.54
N GLU A 188 3.00 -16.94 -0.51
CA GLU A 188 2.18 -16.80 -1.71
C GLU A 188 2.34 -15.40 -2.30
N HIS A 189 2.62 -15.32 -3.60
CA HIS A 189 2.86 -14.04 -4.25
C HIS A 189 2.53 -14.03 -5.73
N SER A 190 2.41 -12.81 -6.26
CA SER A 190 2.27 -12.54 -7.69
C SER A 190 3.05 -11.28 -8.04
N VAL A 191 4.31 -11.43 -8.43
CA VAL A 191 5.19 -10.32 -8.82
C VAL A 191 5.16 -10.17 -10.34
N LYS A 192 5.00 -8.93 -10.84
CA LYS A 192 5.07 -8.62 -12.28
C LYS A 192 5.85 -7.35 -12.53
N GLU A 193 6.75 -7.42 -13.52
CA GLU A 193 7.41 -6.27 -14.12
C GLU A 193 6.76 -5.96 -15.47
N PHE A 194 6.35 -4.72 -15.67
CA PHE A 194 5.76 -4.19 -16.90
C PHE A 194 6.86 -3.51 -17.73
N PRO A 195 7.33 -4.10 -18.84
CA PRO A 195 8.59 -3.69 -19.49
C PRO A 195 8.63 -2.23 -19.95
N GLY A 196 7.48 -1.68 -20.41
CA GLY A 196 7.36 -0.30 -20.92
C GLY A 196 7.04 0.74 -19.82
N ALA A 197 6.52 0.28 -18.69
CA ALA A 197 6.06 1.16 -17.63
C ALA A 197 7.22 1.78 -16.85
N GLY A 198 7.05 3.04 -16.45
CA GLY A 198 8.00 3.74 -15.60
C GLY A 198 7.61 3.76 -14.13
N HIS A 199 8.22 4.66 -13.35
CA HIS A 199 7.81 4.90 -11.97
C HIS A 199 6.43 5.57 -11.93
N ALA A 200 5.59 5.24 -10.95
CA ALA A 200 4.26 5.81 -10.74
C ALA A 200 3.27 5.56 -11.91
N PHE A 201 3.45 4.46 -12.65
CA PHE A 201 2.65 4.14 -13.84
C PHE A 201 1.17 3.84 -13.55
N LEU A 202 0.80 3.54 -12.30
CA LEU A 202 -0.59 3.34 -11.86
C LEU A 202 -1.36 4.64 -11.62
N ASN A 203 -0.70 5.79 -11.67
CA ASN A 203 -1.36 7.09 -11.50
C ASN A 203 -2.23 7.43 -12.71
N ASP A 204 -3.30 8.20 -12.48
CA ASP A 204 -4.20 8.66 -13.54
C ASP A 204 -3.67 9.94 -14.20
N GLU A 205 -2.87 10.73 -13.47
CA GLU A 205 -2.33 12.02 -13.87
C GLU A 205 -0.84 12.11 -13.57
N GLU A 206 -0.17 13.06 -14.23
CA GLU A 206 1.23 13.34 -13.99
C GLU A 206 1.45 13.93 -12.59
N MET A 207 2.54 13.51 -11.95
CA MET A 207 2.88 13.90 -10.59
C MET A 207 3.59 15.24 -10.53
N GLY A 208 3.32 16.00 -9.46
CA GLY A 208 4.06 17.21 -9.13
C GLY A 208 3.62 18.45 -9.91
N PRO A 209 4.40 19.55 -9.86
CA PRO A 209 4.07 20.77 -10.57
C PRO A 209 4.02 20.57 -12.09
N VAL A 210 2.98 21.05 -12.75
CA VAL A 210 2.76 20.94 -14.21
C VAL A 210 3.99 21.36 -15.03
N LEU A 211 4.76 22.33 -14.53
CA LEU A 211 5.99 22.79 -15.17
C LEU A 211 7.10 21.70 -15.23
N LEU A 212 7.09 20.74 -14.31
CA LEU A 212 8.06 19.64 -14.24
C LEU A 212 7.60 18.37 -14.94
N SER A 213 6.34 18.27 -15.33
CA SER A 213 5.75 17.08 -15.97
C SER A 213 6.52 16.60 -17.20
N PRO A 214 6.98 17.47 -18.13
CA PRO A 214 7.75 17.00 -19.29
C PRO A 214 9.09 16.35 -18.90
N LEU A 215 9.75 16.89 -17.86
CA LEU A 215 10.99 16.35 -17.35
C LEU A 215 10.77 14.99 -16.66
N MET A 216 9.73 14.89 -15.85
CA MET A 216 9.35 13.65 -15.16
C MET A 216 9.05 12.53 -16.17
N ARG A 217 8.31 12.85 -17.23
CA ARG A 217 8.02 11.91 -18.32
C ARG A 217 9.28 11.42 -19.04
N VAL A 218 10.23 12.32 -19.34
CA VAL A 218 11.54 11.94 -19.92
C VAL A 218 12.33 11.04 -18.96
N MET A 219 12.17 11.21 -17.66
CA MET A 219 12.76 10.36 -16.62
C MET A 219 12.02 9.02 -16.42
N GLY A 220 10.94 8.78 -17.17
CA GLY A 220 10.12 7.57 -17.02
C GLY A 220 9.29 7.57 -15.73
N VAL A 221 8.79 8.73 -15.32
CA VAL A 221 7.90 8.88 -14.15
C VAL A 221 6.56 9.45 -14.61
N GLY A 222 5.48 8.75 -14.31
CA GLY A 222 4.12 9.17 -14.65
C GLY A 222 3.23 8.03 -15.12
N PRO A 223 1.97 8.34 -15.47
CA PRO A 223 0.96 7.35 -15.83
C PRO A 223 1.34 6.56 -17.09
N ASP A 224 0.99 5.28 -17.09
CA ASP A 224 1.07 4.42 -18.28
C ASP A 224 -0.30 3.77 -18.54
N PRO A 225 -1.09 4.32 -19.48
CA PRO A 225 -2.43 3.84 -19.77
C PRO A 225 -2.47 2.43 -20.38
N GLU A 226 -1.33 1.90 -20.84
CA GLU A 226 -1.24 0.55 -21.40
C GLU A 226 -1.09 -0.50 -20.28
N SER A 227 -0.24 -0.23 -19.30
CA SER A 227 0.08 -1.18 -18.22
C SER A 227 -0.84 -1.03 -16.99
N ALA A 228 -1.31 0.19 -16.69
CA ALA A 228 -2.09 0.46 -15.48
C ALA A 228 -3.38 -0.38 -15.36
N PRO A 229 -4.19 -0.58 -16.39
CA PRO A 229 -5.41 -1.37 -16.28
C PRO A 229 -5.15 -2.81 -15.84
N GLU A 230 -4.14 -3.47 -16.41
CA GLU A 230 -3.78 -4.83 -16.02
C GLU A 230 -3.25 -4.88 -14.58
N ALA A 231 -2.41 -3.94 -14.19
CA ALA A 231 -1.87 -3.90 -12.84
C ALA A 231 -2.99 -3.68 -11.79
N TRP A 232 -3.95 -2.80 -12.07
CA TRP A 232 -5.13 -2.62 -11.21
C TRP A 232 -6.00 -3.88 -11.14
N GLN A 233 -6.23 -4.56 -12.25
CA GLN A 233 -6.99 -5.81 -12.27
C GLN A 233 -6.31 -6.88 -11.41
N ARG A 234 -4.99 -7.05 -11.53
CA ARG A 234 -4.20 -7.97 -10.71
C ARG A 234 -4.34 -7.67 -9.21
N ILE A 235 -4.34 -6.39 -8.82
CA ILE A 235 -4.53 -5.97 -7.42
C ILE A 235 -5.92 -6.39 -6.92
N VAL A 236 -6.96 -6.07 -7.69
CA VAL A 236 -8.35 -6.36 -7.32
C VAL A 236 -8.59 -7.87 -7.23
N ASP A 237 -8.10 -8.66 -8.20
CA ASP A 237 -8.24 -10.12 -8.21
C ASP A 237 -7.49 -10.76 -7.04
N PHE A 238 -6.30 -10.26 -6.72
CA PHE A 238 -5.52 -10.75 -5.59
C PHE A 238 -6.23 -10.45 -4.25
N PHE A 239 -6.69 -9.24 -4.06
CA PHE A 239 -7.44 -8.86 -2.88
C PHE A 239 -8.79 -9.60 -2.79
N ALA A 240 -9.46 -9.88 -3.91
CA ALA A 240 -10.69 -10.67 -3.90
C ALA A 240 -10.45 -12.06 -3.31
N ARG A 241 -9.38 -12.72 -3.73
CA ARG A 241 -9.01 -14.06 -3.26
C ARG A 241 -8.69 -14.10 -1.76
N HIS A 242 -7.98 -13.10 -1.26
CA HIS A 242 -7.50 -13.13 0.13
C HIS A 242 -8.38 -12.38 1.14
N LEU A 243 -9.23 -11.45 0.67
CA LEU A 243 -10.02 -10.60 1.56
C LEU A 243 -11.53 -10.83 1.47
N LYS A 244 -12.04 -11.36 0.32
CA LYS A 244 -13.49 -11.58 0.12
C LYS A 244 -13.91 -13.04 0.26
N GLU A 245 -13.06 -13.97 -0.17
CA GLU A 245 -13.38 -15.39 -0.07
C GLU A 245 -13.32 -15.83 1.39
N GLU A 246 -14.32 -16.59 1.85
CA GLU A 246 -14.26 -17.27 3.13
C GLU A 246 -13.17 -18.34 3.05
N ASP A 247 -12.28 -18.40 4.03
CA ASP A 247 -11.28 -19.46 4.14
C ASP A 247 -12.03 -20.80 4.35
N PRO A 248 -12.02 -21.72 3.38
CA PRO A 248 -12.72 -22.98 3.52
C PRO A 248 -12.20 -23.83 4.67
N THR A 249 -11.04 -23.51 5.24
CA THR A 249 -10.45 -24.24 6.39
C THR A 249 -11.02 -23.75 7.74
N ALA A 250 -11.59 -22.55 7.81
CA ALA A 250 -12.18 -22.00 9.02
C ALA A 250 -13.51 -22.71 9.42
N GLN A 251 -14.21 -23.34 8.48
CA GLN A 251 -15.47 -24.05 8.75
C GLN A 251 -15.29 -25.47 9.33
N SER A 252 -14.05 -26.00 9.39
CA SER A 252 -13.76 -27.35 9.90
C SER A 252 -13.51 -27.42 11.42
N SER A 253 -13.57 -26.32 12.15
CA SER A 253 -13.24 -26.28 13.59
C SER A 253 -14.39 -25.83 14.51
N ALA A 254 -15.63 -25.96 14.07
CA ALA A 254 -16.78 -25.85 14.97
C ALA A 254 -17.12 -27.24 15.57
N PRO A 255 -17.24 -27.37 16.88
CA PRO A 255 -17.46 -28.64 17.60
C PRO A 255 -18.86 -29.21 17.36
#